data_8ac918afb6834c129f13ffe1b57f205a
#
_entry.id   8ac918afb6834c129f13ffe1b57f205a
#
_cell.length_a   1.000
_cell.length_b   1.000
_cell.length_c   1.000
_cell.angle_alpha   90.00
_cell.angle_beta   90.00
_cell.angle_gamma   90.00
#
_symmetry.space_group_name_H-M   'P 1'
#
loop_
_entity.id
_entity.type
_entity.pdbx_description
1 polymer ?
#
loop_
_entity_poly.entity_id
_entity_poly.type
_entity_poly.pdbx_seq_one_letter_code
_entity_poly.pdbx_strand_id
1 'polypeptide(L)'
;MNGFKEYLKGYVGGVKSLLVGMRTSMKVFCQKKITEQYPENRHTTLHIPERHRAMLVMPVDEEGNHHCIACGLCQMSCPNGTIRLTTKMRETEDGKKKKFLVKYEYNLGSCMFCMLCVNACTHNAIQFTNDFENAVFQKEKLVMTLNKK
;
A
#
# COMPACT_ATOMS: atom_id res chain seq x y z
N MET A 1 -10.17 -68.26 -7.05
CA MET A 1 -11.37 -67.42 -7.00
C MET A 1 -11.16 -66.10 -6.23
N ASN A 2 -10.05 -65.85 -5.53
CA ASN A 2 -9.85 -64.61 -4.75
C ASN A 2 -9.38 -63.43 -5.62
N GLY A 3 -8.60 -63.63 -6.67
CA GLY A 3 -8.07 -62.53 -7.50
C GLY A 3 -9.11 -61.70 -8.24
N PHE A 4 -10.23 -62.31 -8.67
CA PHE A 4 -11.30 -61.59 -9.34
C PHE A 4 -12.07 -60.67 -8.37
N LYS A 5 -12.26 -61.10 -7.13
CA LYS A 5 -12.90 -60.26 -6.09
C LYS A 5 -12.01 -59.05 -5.71
N GLU A 6 -10.69 -59.24 -5.65
CA GLU A 6 -9.75 -58.14 -5.37
C GLU A 6 -9.72 -57.15 -6.54
N TYR A 7 -9.74 -57.64 -7.78
CA TYR A 7 -9.83 -56.76 -8.96
C TYR A 7 -11.09 -55.92 -8.98
N LEU A 8 -12.26 -56.54 -8.73
CA LEU A 8 -13.52 -55.82 -8.63
C LEU A 8 -13.53 -54.79 -7.50
N LYS A 9 -12.97 -55.15 -6.34
CA LYS A 9 -12.85 -54.21 -5.20
C LYS A 9 -11.95 -53.02 -5.55
N GLY A 10 -10.84 -53.27 -6.25
CA GLY A 10 -9.95 -52.20 -6.75
C GLY A 10 -10.64 -51.27 -7.76
N TYR A 11 -11.39 -51.85 -8.70
CA TYR A 11 -12.15 -51.10 -9.69
C TYR A 11 -13.22 -50.20 -9.05
N VAL A 12 -14.05 -50.79 -8.16
CA VAL A 12 -15.10 -50.03 -7.43
C VAL A 12 -14.46 -48.96 -6.55
N GLY A 13 -13.33 -49.23 -5.90
CA GLY A 13 -12.59 -48.26 -5.13
C GLY A 13 -12.08 -47.08 -5.98
N GLY A 14 -11.55 -47.34 -7.15
CA GLY A 14 -11.10 -46.33 -8.11
C GLY A 14 -12.24 -45.47 -8.61
N VAL A 15 -13.36 -46.06 -9.05
CA VAL A 15 -14.56 -45.30 -9.47
C VAL A 15 -15.10 -44.46 -8.34
N LYS A 16 -15.20 -44.97 -7.11
CA LYS A 16 -15.62 -44.22 -5.96
C LYS A 16 -14.72 -43.01 -5.68
N SER A 17 -13.40 -43.20 -5.77
CA SER A 17 -12.43 -42.11 -5.58
C SER A 17 -12.62 -41.00 -6.62
N LEU A 18 -12.80 -41.36 -7.90
CA LEU A 18 -13.08 -40.39 -8.97
C LEU A 18 -14.37 -39.62 -8.71
N LEU A 19 -15.44 -40.30 -8.34
CA LEU A 19 -16.72 -39.67 -8.03
C LEU A 19 -16.63 -38.69 -6.85
N VAL A 20 -15.88 -39.05 -5.81
CA VAL A 20 -15.63 -38.17 -4.65
C VAL A 20 -14.84 -36.93 -5.10
N GLY A 21 -13.80 -37.10 -5.92
CA GLY A 21 -13.04 -35.99 -6.47
C GLY A 21 -13.89 -35.05 -7.31
N MET A 22 -14.68 -35.59 -8.25
CA MET A 22 -15.59 -34.78 -9.07
C MET A 22 -16.65 -34.06 -8.25
N ARG A 23 -17.21 -34.72 -7.23
CA ARG A 23 -18.18 -34.08 -6.32
C ARG A 23 -17.54 -32.90 -5.57
N THR A 24 -16.30 -33.04 -5.12
CA THR A 24 -15.58 -31.97 -4.43
C THR A 24 -15.35 -30.78 -5.35
N SER A 25 -14.87 -31.01 -6.56
CA SER A 25 -14.67 -29.95 -7.57
C SER A 25 -15.99 -29.25 -7.93
N MET A 26 -17.08 -30.04 -8.12
CA MET A 26 -18.39 -29.49 -8.42
C MET A 26 -18.92 -28.63 -7.27
N LYS A 27 -18.72 -29.04 -6.02
CA LYS A 27 -19.10 -28.25 -4.84
C LYS A 27 -18.40 -26.91 -4.81
N VAL A 28 -17.09 -26.89 -5.10
CA VAL A 28 -16.30 -25.63 -5.16
C VAL A 28 -16.75 -24.76 -6.33
N PHE A 29 -17.02 -25.38 -7.50
CA PHE A 29 -17.50 -24.66 -8.68
C PHE A 29 -18.83 -23.93 -8.44
N CYS A 30 -19.74 -24.54 -7.68
CA CYS A 30 -21.04 -23.96 -7.35
C CYS A 30 -21.01 -22.98 -6.16
N GLN A 31 -19.85 -22.75 -5.53
CA GLN A 31 -19.74 -21.78 -4.46
C GLN A 31 -19.81 -20.35 -4.96
N LYS A 32 -20.26 -19.44 -4.10
CA LYS A 32 -20.26 -18.01 -4.41
C LYS A 32 -18.83 -17.54 -4.69
N LYS A 33 -18.63 -16.75 -5.74
CA LYS A 33 -17.36 -16.13 -6.07
C LYS A 33 -16.91 -15.22 -4.93
N ILE A 34 -15.64 -15.35 -4.54
CA ILE A 34 -14.97 -14.53 -3.50
C ILE A 34 -13.93 -13.58 -4.10
N THR A 35 -13.71 -13.66 -5.42
CA THR A 35 -12.79 -12.77 -6.14
C THR A 35 -13.38 -11.37 -6.24
N GLU A 36 -12.57 -10.36 -5.99
CA GLU A 36 -12.92 -8.97 -6.20
C GLU A 36 -12.91 -8.62 -7.69
N GLN A 37 -13.95 -7.94 -8.15
CA GLN A 37 -14.12 -7.56 -9.56
C GLN A 37 -13.60 -6.12 -9.77
N TYR A 38 -12.33 -5.89 -9.55
CA TYR A 38 -11.72 -4.60 -9.83
C TYR A 38 -11.48 -4.45 -11.36
N PRO A 39 -11.80 -3.29 -12.01
CA PRO A 39 -12.18 -2.01 -11.40
C PRO A 39 -13.70 -1.81 -11.19
N GLU A 40 -14.54 -2.76 -11.54
CA GLU A 40 -16.01 -2.59 -11.56
C GLU A 40 -16.57 -2.34 -10.15
N ASN A 41 -15.97 -2.94 -9.12
CA ASN A 41 -16.39 -2.79 -7.72
C ASN A 41 -15.76 -1.61 -6.99
N ARG A 42 -14.99 -0.76 -7.68
CA ARG A 42 -14.23 0.37 -7.10
C ARG A 42 -15.02 1.21 -6.10
N HIS A 43 -16.27 1.52 -6.41
CA HIS A 43 -17.13 2.40 -5.61
C HIS A 43 -18.21 1.65 -4.81
N THR A 44 -18.22 0.32 -4.82
CA THR A 44 -19.29 -0.47 -4.21
C THR A 44 -18.82 -1.42 -3.13
N THR A 45 -18.03 -2.43 -3.47
CA THR A 45 -17.67 -3.54 -2.57
C THR A 45 -16.18 -3.69 -2.35
N LEU A 46 -15.36 -2.82 -2.94
CA LEU A 46 -13.91 -2.87 -2.78
C LEU A 46 -13.53 -2.64 -1.32
N HIS A 47 -12.90 -3.63 -0.71
CA HIS A 47 -12.43 -3.54 0.67
C HIS A 47 -10.94 -3.22 0.70
N ILE A 48 -10.59 -2.02 1.15
CA ILE A 48 -9.20 -1.61 1.38
C ILE A 48 -8.93 -1.75 2.87
N PRO A 49 -7.95 -2.58 3.29
CA PRO A 49 -7.58 -2.71 4.70
C PRO A 49 -7.12 -1.36 5.28
N GLU A 50 -7.44 -1.08 6.53
CA GLU A 50 -7.03 0.15 7.23
C GLU A 50 -5.52 0.36 7.25
N ARG A 51 -4.76 -0.74 7.27
CA ARG A 51 -3.28 -0.70 7.27
C ARG A 51 -2.68 -0.62 5.87
N HIS A 52 -3.49 -0.36 4.85
CA HIS A 52 -2.97 -0.18 3.49
C HIS A 52 -2.07 1.06 3.42
N ARG A 53 -0.99 0.96 2.64
CA ARG A 53 0.00 2.04 2.49
C ARG A 53 0.12 2.35 1.02
N ALA A 54 -0.56 3.38 0.58
CA ALA A 54 -0.58 3.72 -0.84
C ALA A 54 0.26 4.96 -1.15
N MET A 55 -0.14 6.12 -0.68
CA MET A 55 0.54 7.37 -0.99
C MET A 55 0.94 8.10 0.29
N LEU A 56 2.16 8.65 0.31
CA LEU A 56 2.62 9.50 1.41
C LEU A 56 2.01 10.89 1.25
N VAL A 57 1.43 11.39 2.32
CA VAL A 57 0.87 12.74 2.37
C VAL A 57 1.39 13.49 3.60
N MET A 58 1.32 14.80 3.53
CA MET A 58 1.60 15.68 4.66
C MET A 58 0.25 16.27 5.11
N PRO A 59 -0.33 15.79 6.23
CA PRO A 59 -1.55 16.36 6.76
C PRO A 59 -1.33 17.81 7.13
N VAL A 60 -2.34 18.62 6.87
CA VAL A 60 -2.38 20.03 7.24
C VAL A 60 -3.54 20.24 8.20
N ASP A 61 -3.38 21.14 9.14
CA ASP A 61 -4.43 21.53 10.06
C ASP A 61 -5.53 22.33 9.36
N GLU A 62 -6.61 22.62 10.07
CA GLU A 62 -7.73 23.43 9.59
C GLU A 62 -7.26 24.84 9.12
N GLU A 63 -6.17 25.34 9.71
CA GLU A 63 -5.52 26.60 9.34
C GLU A 63 -4.59 26.48 8.11
N GLY A 64 -4.40 25.27 7.60
CA GLY A 64 -3.54 24.99 6.44
C GLY A 64 -2.05 24.88 6.75
N ASN A 65 -1.67 24.79 8.03
CA ASN A 65 -0.30 24.65 8.48
C ASN A 65 0.09 23.14 8.55
N HIS A 66 1.34 22.84 8.22
CA HIS A 66 1.91 21.49 8.36
C HIS A 66 2.77 21.40 9.63
N HIS A 67 2.80 20.24 10.28
CA HIS A 67 3.61 20.00 11.49
C HIS A 67 5.11 19.80 11.22
N CYS A 68 5.57 19.85 9.97
CA CYS A 68 6.93 19.57 9.61
C CYS A 68 7.89 20.69 10.01
N ILE A 69 8.89 20.36 10.84
CA ILE A 69 9.96 21.28 11.29
C ILE A 69 11.22 21.23 10.43
N ALA A 70 11.19 20.52 9.30
CA ALA A 70 12.32 20.38 8.39
C ALA A 70 13.59 19.77 9.02
N CYS A 71 13.47 18.81 9.94
CA CYS A 71 14.58 18.16 10.62
C CYS A 71 15.42 17.23 9.73
N GLY A 72 14.83 16.69 8.64
CA GLY A 72 15.53 15.81 7.69
C GLY A 72 15.57 14.33 8.06
N LEU A 73 15.04 13.90 9.21
CA LEU A 73 15.06 12.50 9.65
C LEU A 73 14.40 11.55 8.64
N CYS A 74 13.26 11.93 8.06
CA CYS A 74 12.57 11.14 7.06
C CYS A 74 13.38 10.92 5.78
N GLN A 75 14.16 11.92 5.36
CA GLN A 75 15.06 11.80 4.22
C GLN A 75 16.22 10.85 4.52
N MET A 76 16.82 10.93 5.72
CA MET A 76 17.91 10.06 6.15
C MET A 76 17.48 8.61 6.36
N SER A 77 16.24 8.40 6.84
CA SER A 77 15.70 7.06 7.09
C SER A 77 15.21 6.36 5.82
N CYS A 78 15.17 7.04 4.68
CA CYS A 78 14.68 6.45 3.44
C CYS A 78 15.80 5.68 2.71
N PRO A 79 15.72 4.33 2.60
CA PRO A 79 16.78 3.54 1.96
C PRO A 79 16.89 3.82 0.45
N ASN A 80 15.79 4.17 -0.21
CA ASN A 80 15.74 4.46 -1.64
C ASN A 80 15.94 5.95 -1.99
N GLY A 81 16.12 6.83 -1.00
CA GLY A 81 16.29 8.25 -1.24
C GLY A 81 15.12 8.92 -1.97
N THR A 82 13.89 8.43 -1.73
CA THR A 82 12.67 8.91 -2.41
C THR A 82 12.20 10.27 -1.90
N ILE A 83 12.74 10.73 -0.78
CA ILE A 83 12.37 11.98 -0.12
C ILE A 83 13.52 12.96 -0.23
N ARG A 84 13.23 14.17 -0.72
CA ARG A 84 14.19 15.28 -0.78
C ARG A 84 13.59 16.53 -0.15
N LEU A 85 14.30 17.09 0.81
CA LEU A 85 13.90 18.30 1.53
C LEU A 85 14.75 19.47 1.07
N THR A 86 14.10 20.54 0.62
CA THR A 86 14.74 21.84 0.39
C THR A 86 14.37 22.74 1.54
N THR A 87 15.36 23.16 2.32
CA THR A 87 15.19 24.00 3.51
C THR A 87 15.88 25.36 3.32
N LYS A 88 15.32 26.41 3.93
CA LYS A 88 15.97 27.73 4.06
C LYS A 88 16.06 28.09 5.54
N MET A 89 17.08 28.84 5.88
CA MET A 89 17.19 29.46 7.21
C MET A 89 16.39 30.77 7.23
N ARG A 90 15.53 30.96 8.21
CA ARG A 90 14.82 32.20 8.46
C ARG A 90 15.22 32.71 9.85
N GLU A 91 15.55 33.95 9.97
CA GLU A 91 15.73 34.61 11.26
C GLU A 91 14.34 34.93 11.81
N THR A 92 14.07 34.42 13.01
CA THR A 92 12.84 34.76 13.76
C THR A 92 13.09 36.07 14.51
N GLU A 93 12.03 36.81 14.84
CA GLU A 93 12.07 38.06 15.57
C GLU A 93 12.90 37.98 16.88
N ASP A 94 13.03 36.79 17.46
CA ASP A 94 13.86 36.49 18.63
C ASP A 94 15.37 36.28 18.29
N GLY A 95 15.83 36.61 17.09
CA GLY A 95 17.24 36.46 16.68
C GLY A 95 17.72 34.99 16.52
N LYS A 96 16.84 34.01 16.64
CA LYS A 96 17.16 32.60 16.48
C LYS A 96 16.97 32.16 15.03
N LYS A 97 17.98 31.50 14.44
CA LYS A 97 17.88 30.92 13.09
C LYS A 97 17.08 29.63 13.15
N LYS A 98 15.88 29.60 12.60
CA LYS A 98 15.06 28.38 12.43
C LYS A 98 15.10 27.91 10.99
N LYS A 99 15.19 26.57 10.82
CA LYS A 99 15.04 25.93 9.50
C LYS A 99 13.57 26.00 9.11
N PHE A 100 13.31 26.38 7.87
CA PHE A 100 11.99 26.44 7.27
C PHE A 100 11.93 25.52 6.06
N LEU A 101 10.86 24.74 5.93
CA LEU A 101 10.64 23.86 4.79
C LEU A 101 10.17 24.68 3.59
N VAL A 102 10.96 24.66 2.51
CA VAL A 102 10.60 25.31 1.24
C VAL A 102 9.88 24.33 0.34
N LYS A 103 10.45 23.11 0.19
CA LYS A 103 9.91 22.10 -0.71
C LYS A 103 10.13 20.71 -0.12
N TYR A 104 9.08 19.91 -0.12
CA TYR A 104 9.12 18.50 0.23
C TYR A 104 8.84 17.68 -1.03
N GLU A 105 9.86 17.16 -1.67
CA GLU A 105 9.72 16.31 -2.85
C GLU A 105 9.64 14.85 -2.43
N TYR A 106 8.66 14.15 -2.96
CA TYR A 106 8.44 12.72 -2.74
C TYR A 106 8.29 12.00 -4.09
N ASN A 107 9.14 11.02 -4.33
CA ASN A 107 9.06 10.18 -5.52
C ASN A 107 8.30 8.88 -5.21
N LEU A 108 7.02 8.86 -5.55
CA LEU A 108 6.15 7.70 -5.39
C LEU A 108 6.64 6.49 -6.20
N GLY A 109 7.15 6.72 -7.41
CA GLY A 109 7.58 5.66 -8.33
C GLY A 109 8.77 4.83 -7.85
N SER A 110 9.52 5.31 -6.85
CA SER A 110 10.66 4.60 -6.24
C SER A 110 10.42 4.24 -4.77
N CYS A 111 9.23 4.52 -4.24
CA CYS A 111 8.90 4.25 -2.84
C CYS A 111 8.61 2.76 -2.61
N MET A 112 9.14 2.21 -1.53
CA MET A 112 8.89 0.82 -1.08
C MET A 112 7.77 0.70 -0.06
N PHE A 113 7.09 1.79 0.30
CA PHE A 113 6.01 1.84 1.30
C PHE A 113 6.37 1.19 2.65
N CYS A 114 7.64 1.27 3.06
CA CYS A 114 8.19 0.57 4.23
C CYS A 114 7.85 1.22 5.59
N MET A 115 7.28 2.43 5.61
CA MET A 115 6.97 3.24 6.80
C MET A 115 8.16 3.78 7.60
N LEU A 116 9.40 3.53 7.22
CA LEU A 116 10.55 4.02 7.99
C LEU A 116 10.55 5.54 8.16
N CYS A 117 10.17 6.28 7.11
CA CYS A 117 10.08 7.75 7.16
C CYS A 117 8.98 8.24 8.13
N VAL A 118 7.83 7.55 8.17
CA VAL A 118 6.74 7.89 9.09
C VAL A 118 7.13 7.60 10.52
N ASN A 119 7.72 6.42 10.78
CA ASN A 119 8.18 6.04 12.12
C ASN A 119 9.33 6.93 12.63
N ALA A 120 10.16 7.45 11.73
CA ALA A 120 11.23 8.39 12.09
C ALA A 120 10.73 9.81 12.35
N CYS A 121 9.49 10.13 11.99
CA CYS A 121 8.94 11.46 12.17
C CYS A 121 8.36 11.65 13.57
N THR A 122 9.09 12.31 14.45
CA THR A 122 8.65 12.60 15.84
C THR A 122 7.47 13.57 15.93
N HIS A 123 7.18 14.29 14.84
CA HIS A 123 6.10 15.32 14.80
C HIS A 123 4.85 14.82 14.06
N ASN A 124 4.81 13.54 13.65
CA ASN A 124 3.69 12.97 12.88
C ASN A 124 3.29 13.84 11.66
N ALA A 125 4.29 14.49 11.04
CA ALA A 125 4.08 15.42 9.94
C ALA A 125 3.79 14.75 8.60
N ILE A 126 3.95 13.43 8.51
CA ILE A 126 3.73 12.63 7.30
C ILE A 126 3.01 11.33 7.66
N GLN A 127 2.11 10.88 6.79
CA GLN A 127 1.38 9.62 6.94
C GLN A 127 1.07 9.01 5.58
N PHE A 128 0.79 7.70 5.55
CA PHE A 128 0.29 7.03 4.35
C PHE A 128 -1.23 7.09 4.29
N THR A 129 -1.75 7.29 3.08
CA THR A 129 -3.19 7.19 2.78
C THR A 129 -3.52 5.85 2.14
N ASN A 130 -4.81 5.60 1.96
CA ASN A 130 -5.33 4.43 1.26
C ASN A 130 -5.53 4.67 -0.25
N ASP A 131 -5.18 5.86 -0.76
CA ASP A 131 -5.33 6.23 -2.17
C ASP A 131 -4.27 5.56 -3.03
N PHE A 132 -4.61 4.42 -3.64
CA PHE A 132 -3.69 3.58 -4.39
C PHE A 132 -3.73 3.80 -5.90
N GLU A 133 -4.68 4.57 -6.40
CA GLU A 133 -4.88 4.78 -7.84
C GLU A 133 -3.98 5.90 -8.39
N ASN A 134 -2.69 5.62 -8.46
CA ASN A 134 -1.68 6.60 -8.87
C ASN A 134 -1.03 6.27 -10.22
N ALA A 135 -1.77 5.62 -11.14
CA ALA A 135 -1.26 5.28 -12.46
C ALA A 135 -1.11 6.54 -13.34
N VAL A 136 0.06 6.72 -13.92
CA VAL A 136 0.37 7.87 -14.80
C VAL A 136 1.14 7.43 -16.04
N PHE A 137 1.02 8.17 -17.16
CA PHE A 137 1.75 7.89 -18.39
C PHE A 137 3.24 8.27 -18.31
N GLN A 138 3.58 9.28 -17.52
CA GLN A 138 4.93 9.84 -17.41
C GLN A 138 5.44 9.66 -16.00
N LYS A 139 6.62 9.08 -15.85
CA LYS A 139 7.25 8.81 -14.56
C LYS A 139 7.46 10.07 -13.71
N GLU A 140 7.71 11.19 -14.35
CA GLU A 140 7.96 12.49 -13.71
C GLU A 140 6.75 12.97 -12.89
N LYS A 141 5.53 12.57 -13.27
CA LYS A 141 4.30 12.89 -12.54
C LYS A 141 4.19 12.18 -11.18
N LEU A 142 4.98 11.13 -10.98
CA LEU A 142 5.08 10.45 -9.68
C LEU A 142 5.99 11.18 -8.69
N VAL A 143 6.69 12.23 -9.13
CA VAL A 143 7.44 13.12 -8.24
C VAL A 143 6.52 14.23 -7.78
N MET A 144 6.06 14.13 -6.55
CA MET A 144 5.08 15.03 -5.95
C MET A 144 5.73 16.00 -4.98
N THR A 145 5.14 17.17 -4.84
CA THR A 145 5.52 18.14 -3.80
C THR A 145 4.42 18.14 -2.74
N LEU A 146 4.73 17.62 -1.53
CA LEU A 146 3.72 17.38 -0.49
C LEU A 146 3.32 18.65 0.29
N ASN A 147 4.17 19.66 0.35
CA ASN A 147 3.91 20.90 1.09
C ASN A 147 3.33 22.05 0.23
N LYS A 148 2.85 21.76 -0.98
CA LYS A 148 2.07 22.68 -1.79
C LYS A 148 0.62 22.22 -1.83
N LYS A 149 -0.29 23.15 -1.51
CA LYS A 149 -1.71 22.99 -1.86
C LYS A 149 -1.92 23.11 -3.35
#